data_799be759d89b3f75361ccfe0e42f1501
#
_entry.id   799be759d89b3f75361ccfe0e42f1501
#
_cell.length_a   1.000
_cell.length_b   1.000
_cell.length_c   1.000
_cell.angle_alpha   90.00
_cell.angle_beta   90.00
_cell.angle_gamma   90.00
#
_symmetry.space_group_name_H-M   'P 1'
#
loop_
_entity.id
_entity.type
_entity.pdbx_description
1 polymer ?
#
loop_
_entity_poly.entity_id
_entity_poly.type
_entity_poly.pdbx_seq_one_letter_code
_entity_poly.pdbx_strand_id
1 'polypeptide(L)'
;HILHVRPELPQAIGRVDYMAMGMAVLGVFLPLYQGITSYPEAYTKGGLRSDADSAYWKFRKVQTLGMVNYNRYAPLIQETYARWEAETTQRQREMEAQYLAVYETQPIHARELLQAFSDKMLQSALDVTDRLIEELFTRLAEDIQAEYRFAGA
;
A
#
# COMPACT_ATOMS: atom_id res chain seq x y z
N HIS A 1 3.52 -7.54 9.92
CA HIS A 1 3.45 -6.13 10.33
C HIS A 1 4.65 -5.74 11.20
N ILE A 2 4.90 -4.44 11.30
CA ILE A 2 5.97 -3.86 12.12
C ILE A 2 5.33 -2.77 12.98
N LEU A 3 5.28 -2.96 14.30
CA LEU A 3 4.77 -1.94 15.20
C LEU A 3 5.91 -0.99 15.61
N HIS A 4 5.75 0.30 15.30
CA HIS A 4 6.67 1.36 15.67
C HIS A 4 6.06 2.22 16.77
N VAL A 5 6.67 2.20 17.96
CA VAL A 5 6.22 2.95 19.12
C VAL A 5 7.25 4.03 19.46
N ARG A 6 6.80 5.28 19.50
CA ARG A 6 7.57 6.50 19.80
C ARG A 6 6.91 7.20 21.00
N PRO A 7 7.28 6.83 22.23
CA PRO A 7 6.58 7.31 23.44
C PRO A 7 6.73 8.82 23.68
N GLU A 8 7.72 9.45 23.06
CA GLU A 8 7.97 10.89 23.10
C GLU A 8 6.98 11.71 22.26
N LEU A 9 6.22 11.07 21.38
CA LEU A 9 5.24 11.73 20.53
C LEU A 9 3.81 11.57 21.05
N PRO A 10 2.88 12.48 20.70
CA PRO A 10 1.46 12.31 20.98
C PRO A 10 0.96 10.94 20.50
N GLN A 11 0.16 10.26 21.32
CA GLN A 11 -0.28 8.88 21.07
C GLN A 11 -0.86 8.66 19.67
N ALA A 12 -1.58 9.65 19.14
CA ALA A 12 -2.21 9.55 17.82
C ALA A 12 -1.21 9.31 16.68
N ILE A 13 0.00 9.89 16.77
CA ILE A 13 1.06 9.73 15.76
C ILE A 13 2.27 8.95 16.29
N GLY A 14 2.36 8.75 17.60
CA GLY A 14 3.47 8.03 18.23
C GLY A 14 3.41 6.52 18.08
N ARG A 15 2.29 5.98 17.61
CA ARG A 15 2.11 4.54 17.37
C ARG A 15 1.64 4.32 15.95
N VAL A 16 2.49 3.64 15.17
CA VAL A 16 2.26 3.31 13.77
C VAL A 16 2.42 1.81 13.58
N ASP A 17 1.41 1.17 13.00
CA ASP A 17 1.49 -0.21 12.54
C ASP A 17 1.75 -0.22 11.03
N TYR A 18 2.94 -0.63 10.62
CA TYR A 18 3.26 -0.85 9.21
C TYR A 18 2.78 -2.23 8.81
N MET A 19 1.65 -2.28 8.15
CA MET A 19 0.98 -3.53 7.78
C MET A 19 1.17 -3.86 6.30
N ALA A 20 1.66 -5.08 6.01
CA ALA A 20 1.66 -5.65 4.66
C ALA A 20 0.58 -6.72 4.56
N MET A 21 -0.35 -6.57 3.60
CA MET A 21 -1.42 -7.54 3.38
C MET A 21 -0.92 -8.70 2.54
N GLY A 22 -1.04 -9.93 3.08
CA GLY A 22 -0.61 -11.16 2.41
C GLY A 22 0.90 -11.42 2.54
N MET A 23 1.59 -11.66 1.42
CA MET A 23 3.03 -11.96 1.42
C MET A 23 3.87 -10.68 1.49
N ALA A 24 4.57 -10.45 2.60
CA ALA A 24 5.36 -9.24 2.82
C ALA A 24 6.47 -9.04 1.76
N VAL A 25 7.05 -10.11 1.24
CA VAL A 25 8.13 -10.05 0.23
C VAL A 25 7.66 -9.48 -1.13
N LEU A 26 6.37 -9.59 -1.43
CA LEU A 26 5.71 -9.01 -2.61
C LEU A 26 4.60 -8.03 -2.21
N GLY A 27 4.69 -7.47 -1.02
CA GLY A 27 3.73 -6.52 -0.46
C GLY A 27 4.32 -5.15 -0.27
N VAL A 28 3.47 -4.22 0.12
CA VAL A 28 3.79 -2.85 0.51
C VAL A 28 3.43 -2.66 1.98
N PHE A 29 4.30 -1.99 2.74
CA PHE A 29 4.03 -1.68 4.13
C PHE A 29 3.27 -0.36 4.27
N LEU A 30 2.01 -0.47 4.66
CA LEU A 30 1.09 0.65 4.85
C LEU A 30 1.23 1.20 6.27
N PRO A 31 1.58 2.48 6.48
CA PRO A 31 1.64 3.07 7.81
C PRO A 31 0.24 3.40 8.33
N LEU A 32 -0.23 2.60 9.28
CA LEU A 32 -1.52 2.77 9.93
C LEU A 32 -1.32 3.44 11.30
N TYR A 33 -1.76 4.67 11.43
CA TYR A 33 -1.67 5.43 12.67
C TYR A 33 -2.77 5.06 13.65
N GLN A 34 -2.44 5.00 14.95
CA GLN A 34 -3.44 4.74 15.98
C GLN A 34 -4.49 5.85 16.09
N GLY A 35 -4.16 7.07 15.68
CA GLY A 35 -5.05 8.23 15.79
C GLY A 35 -6.09 8.38 14.69
N ILE A 36 -6.11 7.51 13.67
CA ILE A 36 -7.14 7.55 12.63
C ILE A 36 -8.44 6.92 13.12
N THR A 37 -9.56 7.41 12.59
CA THR A 37 -10.90 7.00 13.03
C THR A 37 -11.68 6.23 11.97
N SER A 38 -11.21 6.24 10.74
CA SER A 38 -11.84 5.54 9.60
C SER A 38 -10.80 5.08 8.60
N TYR A 39 -11.20 4.15 7.74
CA TYR A 39 -10.44 3.65 6.61
C TYR A 39 -11.24 3.85 5.33
N PRO A 40 -10.60 4.06 4.15
CA PRO A 40 -11.28 3.98 2.87
C PRO A 40 -12.03 2.64 2.72
N GLU A 41 -13.21 2.68 2.12
CA GLU A 41 -14.13 1.53 2.04
C GLU A 41 -13.48 0.25 1.53
N ALA A 42 -12.55 0.36 0.58
CA ALA A 42 -11.82 -0.78 0.03
C ALA A 42 -11.05 -1.60 1.09
N TYR A 43 -10.59 -0.94 2.17
CA TYR A 43 -9.87 -1.59 3.27
C TYR A 43 -10.79 -2.26 4.29
N THR A 44 -12.10 -2.01 4.22
CA THR A 44 -13.12 -2.62 5.08
C THR A 44 -13.82 -3.80 4.39
N LYS A 45 -13.57 -3.99 3.09
CA LYS A 45 -14.12 -5.10 2.29
C LYS A 45 -13.18 -6.30 2.32
N GLY A 46 -13.75 -7.48 2.43
CA GLY A 46 -13.02 -8.73 2.34
C GLY A 46 -13.96 -9.93 2.36
N GLY A 47 -13.48 -11.04 1.80
CA GLY A 47 -14.24 -12.28 1.74
C GLY A 47 -13.40 -13.41 1.14
N LEU A 48 -13.97 -14.61 1.05
CA LEU A 48 -13.28 -15.79 0.52
C LEU A 48 -13.11 -15.76 -1.01
N ARG A 49 -13.88 -14.93 -1.70
CA ARG A 49 -13.83 -14.78 -3.16
C ARG A 49 -13.15 -13.48 -3.56
N SER A 50 -12.46 -13.52 -4.71
CA SER A 50 -11.86 -12.32 -5.29
C SER A 50 -12.89 -11.23 -5.53
N ASP A 51 -12.55 -10.02 -5.05
CA ASP A 51 -13.36 -8.82 -5.14
C ASP A 51 -12.47 -7.67 -5.64
N ALA A 52 -12.88 -7.03 -6.74
CA ALA A 52 -12.12 -5.94 -7.35
C ALA A 52 -12.11 -4.66 -6.49
N ASP A 53 -13.11 -4.50 -5.62
CA ASP A 53 -13.24 -3.34 -4.73
C ASP A 53 -12.55 -3.54 -3.37
N SER A 54 -11.99 -4.73 -3.11
CA SER A 54 -11.30 -5.03 -1.86
C SER A 54 -9.80 -4.75 -1.97
N ALA A 55 -9.25 -3.94 -1.05
CA ALA A 55 -7.82 -3.70 -0.95
C ALA A 55 -7.02 -4.99 -0.78
N TYR A 56 -7.48 -5.89 0.10
CA TYR A 56 -6.85 -7.20 0.28
C TYR A 56 -6.71 -7.96 -1.03
N TRP A 57 -7.77 -8.02 -1.84
CA TRP A 57 -7.74 -8.76 -3.11
C TRP A 57 -6.93 -8.07 -4.19
N LYS A 58 -6.81 -6.73 -4.18
CA LYS A 58 -5.89 -6.00 -5.06
C LYS A 58 -4.44 -6.36 -4.76
N PHE A 59 -4.00 -6.27 -3.50
CA PHE A 59 -2.66 -6.71 -3.10
C PHE A 59 -2.43 -8.20 -3.38
N ARG A 60 -3.43 -9.03 -3.14
CA ARG A 60 -3.34 -10.46 -3.41
C ARG A 60 -3.19 -10.79 -4.90
N LYS A 61 -3.81 -10.01 -5.81
CA LYS A 61 -3.61 -10.16 -7.26
C LYS A 61 -2.16 -9.92 -7.67
N VAL A 62 -1.54 -8.85 -7.19
CA VAL A 62 -0.10 -8.56 -7.45
C VAL A 62 0.75 -9.76 -7.03
N GLN A 63 0.54 -10.25 -5.81
CA GLN A 63 1.30 -11.39 -5.28
C GLN A 63 1.08 -12.66 -6.12
N THR A 64 -0.16 -12.92 -6.52
CA THR A 64 -0.50 -14.08 -7.34
C THR A 64 0.17 -14.01 -8.72
N LEU A 65 0.10 -12.85 -9.39
CA LEU A 65 0.77 -12.62 -10.66
C LEU A 65 2.30 -12.73 -10.52
N GLY A 66 2.85 -12.15 -9.46
CA GLY A 66 4.28 -12.25 -9.16
C GLY A 66 4.78 -13.68 -8.96
N MET A 67 3.94 -14.55 -8.39
CA MET A 67 4.28 -15.96 -8.14
C MET A 67 4.22 -16.84 -9.40
N VAL A 68 3.60 -16.39 -10.49
CA VAL A 68 3.62 -17.14 -11.77
C VAL A 68 5.05 -17.31 -12.27
N ASN A 69 5.87 -16.24 -12.17
CA ASN A 69 7.30 -16.32 -12.42
C ASN A 69 8.03 -15.34 -11.49
N TYR A 70 8.34 -15.82 -10.29
CA TYR A 70 8.90 -15.01 -9.20
C TYR A 70 10.18 -14.27 -9.64
N ASN A 71 11.13 -14.97 -10.24
CA ASN A 71 12.42 -14.37 -10.62
C ASN A 71 12.27 -13.24 -11.64
N ARG A 72 11.23 -13.30 -12.47
CA ARG A 72 10.96 -12.31 -13.51
C ARG A 72 10.17 -11.11 -12.98
N TYR A 73 9.15 -11.33 -12.14
CA TYR A 73 8.20 -10.29 -11.74
C TYR A 73 8.47 -9.69 -10.36
N ALA A 74 9.11 -10.41 -9.44
CA ALA A 74 9.39 -9.90 -8.11
C ALA A 74 10.22 -8.60 -8.10
N PRO A 75 11.27 -8.43 -8.93
CA PRO A 75 12.03 -7.19 -8.96
C PRO A 75 11.18 -5.96 -9.29
N LEU A 76 10.27 -6.05 -10.28
CA LEU A 76 9.36 -4.98 -10.63
C LEU A 76 8.42 -4.62 -9.48
N ILE A 77 7.83 -5.63 -8.82
CA ILE A 77 6.93 -5.44 -7.68
C ILE A 77 7.66 -4.73 -6.54
N GLN A 78 8.81 -5.26 -6.17
CA GLN A 78 9.61 -4.76 -5.05
C GLN A 78 10.10 -3.33 -5.31
N GLU A 79 10.60 -3.03 -6.51
CA GLU A 79 11.04 -1.68 -6.87
C GLU A 79 9.88 -0.68 -6.85
N THR A 80 8.72 -1.08 -7.38
CA THR A 80 7.52 -0.22 -7.41
C THR A 80 7.05 0.12 -6.02
N TYR A 81 6.94 -0.86 -5.13
CA TYR A 81 6.51 -0.64 -3.76
C TYR A 81 7.57 0.09 -2.92
N ALA A 82 8.85 -0.23 -3.08
CA ALA A 82 9.93 0.49 -2.38
C ALA A 82 9.96 1.99 -2.72
N ARG A 83 9.69 2.35 -3.98
CA ARG A 83 9.57 3.75 -4.40
C ARG A 83 8.40 4.44 -3.71
N TRP A 84 7.23 3.81 -3.71
CA TRP A 84 6.05 4.32 -3.01
C TRP A 84 6.28 4.47 -1.50
N GLU A 85 6.93 3.49 -0.85
CA GLU A 85 7.27 3.53 0.58
C GLU A 85 8.22 4.69 0.91
N ALA A 86 9.23 4.93 0.07
CA ALA A 86 10.18 6.03 0.23
C ALA A 86 9.46 7.40 0.14
N GLU A 87 8.61 7.58 -0.87
CA GLU A 87 7.80 8.80 -1.02
C GLU A 87 6.81 8.98 0.15
N THR A 88 6.17 7.90 0.59
CA THR A 88 5.23 7.92 1.71
C THR A 88 5.95 8.26 3.01
N THR A 89 7.13 7.71 3.25
CA THR A 89 7.95 8.04 4.43
C THR A 89 8.29 9.54 4.49
N GLN A 90 8.60 10.17 3.37
CA GLN A 90 8.83 11.61 3.32
C GLN A 90 7.57 12.40 3.67
N ARG A 91 6.44 12.03 3.08
CA ARG A 91 5.13 12.67 3.37
C ARG A 91 4.68 12.46 4.82
N GLN A 92 5.00 11.30 5.43
CA GLN A 92 4.76 11.05 6.85
C GLN A 92 5.48 12.08 7.73
N ARG A 93 6.77 12.32 7.47
CA ARG A 93 7.57 13.30 8.23
C ARG A 93 6.98 14.70 8.12
N GLU A 94 6.55 15.10 6.93
CA GLU A 94 5.93 16.40 6.67
C GLU A 94 4.60 16.54 7.41
N MET A 95 3.75 15.52 7.35
CA MET A 95 2.47 15.49 8.08
C MET A 95 2.68 15.52 9.59
N GLU A 96 3.60 14.69 10.12
CA GLU A 96 3.90 14.65 11.55
C GLU A 96 4.42 16.01 12.07
N ALA A 97 5.26 16.71 11.30
CA ALA A 97 5.70 18.04 11.64
C ALA A 97 4.54 19.06 11.69
N GLN A 98 3.61 18.99 10.70
CA GLN A 98 2.41 19.82 10.70
C GLN A 98 1.47 19.49 11.87
N TYR A 99 1.27 18.19 12.15
CA TYR A 99 0.48 17.74 13.30
C TYR A 99 1.03 18.31 14.61
N LEU A 100 2.34 18.16 14.85
CA LEU A 100 2.99 18.64 16.08
C LEU A 100 2.90 20.17 16.24
N ALA A 101 2.93 20.92 15.14
CA ALA A 101 2.82 22.37 15.19
C ALA A 101 1.44 22.86 15.69
N VAL A 102 0.39 22.04 15.57
CA VAL A 102 -0.99 22.50 15.86
C VAL A 102 -1.73 21.66 16.91
N TYR A 103 -1.23 20.48 17.30
CA TYR A 103 -2.02 19.52 18.08
C TYR A 103 -2.44 20.03 19.47
N GLU A 104 -1.66 20.89 20.12
CA GLU A 104 -2.00 21.46 21.43
C GLU A 104 -3.02 22.59 21.32
N THR A 105 -2.91 23.42 20.29
CA THR A 105 -3.74 24.63 20.13
C THR A 105 -4.98 24.40 19.29
N GLN A 106 -4.92 23.46 18.35
CA GLN A 106 -5.98 23.13 17.39
C GLN A 106 -6.15 21.61 17.25
N PRO A 107 -6.56 20.90 18.32
CA PRO A 107 -6.58 19.43 18.34
C PRO A 107 -7.56 18.81 17.31
N ILE A 108 -8.62 19.51 16.94
CA ILE A 108 -9.55 19.06 15.90
C ILE A 108 -8.84 19.11 14.53
N HIS A 109 -8.21 20.21 14.21
CA HIS A 109 -7.47 20.37 12.96
C HIS A 109 -6.31 19.37 12.84
N ALA A 110 -5.59 19.11 13.92
CA ALA A 110 -4.53 18.08 13.94
C ALA A 110 -5.08 16.69 13.57
N ARG A 111 -6.24 16.32 14.09
CA ARG A 111 -6.90 15.03 13.76
C ARG A 111 -7.34 14.98 12.29
N GLU A 112 -7.87 16.09 11.76
CA GLU A 112 -8.26 16.20 10.35
C GLU A 112 -7.05 16.06 9.43
N LEU A 113 -5.90 16.68 9.75
CA LEU A 113 -4.65 16.53 9.01
C LEU A 113 -4.20 15.06 8.97
N LEU A 114 -4.21 14.38 10.12
CA LEU A 114 -3.82 12.97 10.21
C LEU A 114 -4.76 12.07 9.40
N GLN A 115 -6.08 12.26 9.52
CA GLN A 115 -7.08 11.49 8.79
C GLN A 115 -6.95 11.71 7.27
N ALA A 116 -6.88 12.97 6.83
CA ALA A 116 -6.74 13.31 5.41
C ALA A 116 -5.44 12.76 4.80
N PHE A 117 -4.33 12.80 5.53
CA PHE A 117 -3.08 12.17 5.12
C PHE A 117 -3.27 10.66 4.95
N SER A 118 -3.85 9.99 5.96
CA SER A 118 -4.01 8.54 5.97
C SER A 118 -4.93 8.06 4.84
N ASP A 119 -6.05 8.74 4.60
CA ASP A 119 -6.97 8.43 3.51
C ASP A 119 -6.28 8.56 2.14
N LYS A 120 -5.55 9.66 1.94
CA LYS A 120 -4.82 9.91 0.69
C LYS A 120 -3.69 8.90 0.47
N MET A 121 -2.96 8.55 1.51
CA MET A 121 -1.90 7.56 1.47
C MET A 121 -2.46 6.17 1.13
N LEU A 122 -3.51 5.72 1.82
CA LEU A 122 -4.15 4.44 1.56
C LEU A 122 -4.73 4.36 0.14
N GLN A 123 -5.36 5.43 -0.35
CA GLN A 123 -5.85 5.48 -1.72
C GLN A 123 -4.69 5.41 -2.73
N SER A 124 -3.60 6.15 -2.50
CA SER A 124 -2.44 6.13 -3.40
C SER A 124 -1.76 4.76 -3.49
N ALA A 125 -1.79 3.98 -2.40
CA ALA A 125 -1.31 2.59 -2.41
C ALA A 125 -2.16 1.70 -3.33
N LEU A 126 -3.49 1.88 -3.33
CA LEU A 126 -4.38 1.18 -4.25
C LEU A 126 -4.13 1.59 -5.71
N ASP A 127 -3.95 2.88 -5.98
CA ASP A 127 -3.69 3.40 -7.33
C ASP A 127 -2.39 2.85 -7.92
N VAL A 128 -1.33 2.74 -7.09
CA VAL A 128 -0.06 2.11 -7.50
C VAL A 128 -0.26 0.62 -7.73
N THR A 129 -1.02 -0.05 -6.87
CA THR A 129 -1.31 -1.48 -6.96
C THR A 129 -2.12 -1.81 -8.20
N ASP A 130 -3.12 -1.01 -8.56
CA ASP A 130 -3.92 -1.21 -9.76
C ASP A 130 -3.06 -1.08 -11.02
N ARG A 131 -2.21 -0.06 -11.12
CA ARG A 131 -1.26 0.08 -12.24
C ARG A 131 -0.29 -1.11 -12.32
N LEU A 132 0.17 -1.59 -11.18
CA LEU A 132 1.09 -2.73 -11.13
C LEU A 132 0.41 -4.03 -11.57
N ILE A 133 -0.88 -4.24 -11.25
CA ILE A 133 -1.66 -5.38 -11.74
C ILE A 133 -1.73 -5.37 -13.27
N GLU A 134 -2.07 -4.23 -13.88
CA GLU A 134 -2.16 -4.08 -15.33
C GLU A 134 -0.81 -4.33 -16.01
N GLU A 135 0.26 -3.78 -15.48
CA GLU A 135 1.62 -4.00 -15.99
C GLU A 135 2.05 -5.47 -15.90
N LEU A 136 1.82 -6.11 -14.76
CA LEU A 136 2.14 -7.53 -14.58
C LEU A 136 1.32 -8.42 -15.50
N PHE A 137 0.05 -8.13 -15.68
CA PHE A 137 -0.82 -8.88 -16.57
C PHE A 137 -0.38 -8.73 -18.04
N THR A 138 -0.03 -7.52 -18.45
CA THR A 138 0.49 -7.24 -19.80
C THR A 138 1.75 -8.04 -20.08
N ARG A 139 2.73 -7.99 -19.17
CA ARG A 139 3.98 -8.76 -19.31
C ARG A 139 3.76 -10.27 -19.34
N LEU A 140 2.84 -10.76 -18.50
CA LEU A 140 2.47 -12.18 -18.51
C LEU A 140 1.85 -12.60 -19.84
N ALA A 141 0.96 -11.77 -20.40
CA ALA A 141 0.36 -12.04 -21.72
C ALA A 141 1.40 -12.06 -22.84
N GLU A 142 2.35 -11.12 -22.83
CA GLU A 142 3.46 -11.08 -23.78
C GLU A 142 4.36 -12.32 -23.66
N ASP A 143 4.68 -12.76 -22.43
CA ASP A 143 5.48 -13.95 -22.19
C ASP A 143 4.79 -15.21 -22.71
N ILE A 144 3.49 -15.35 -22.45
CA ILE A 144 2.69 -16.47 -22.97
C ILE A 144 2.67 -16.48 -24.50
N GLN A 145 2.49 -15.33 -25.13
CA GLN A 145 2.53 -15.21 -26.60
C GLN A 145 3.90 -15.57 -27.18
N ALA A 146 4.98 -15.20 -26.52
CA ALA A 146 6.33 -15.54 -26.95
C ALA A 146 6.61 -17.06 -26.88
N GLU A 147 6.05 -17.75 -25.90
CA GLU A 147 6.18 -19.19 -25.73
C GLU A 147 5.30 -19.99 -26.71
N TYR A 148 4.09 -19.49 -27.01
CA TYR A 148 3.14 -20.10 -27.95
C TYR A 148 3.32 -19.54 -29.37
N ARG A 149 4.51 -19.64 -29.94
CA ARG A 149 4.66 -19.51 -31.40
C ARG A 149 4.07 -20.75 -32.02
N PHE A 150 2.90 -20.63 -32.67
CA PHE A 150 2.33 -21.70 -33.47
C PHE A 150 3.35 -22.14 -34.48
N ALA A 151 3.77 -23.40 -34.42
CA ALA A 151 4.56 -24.03 -35.47
C ALA A 151 3.70 -24.00 -36.73
N GLY A 152 3.97 -23.02 -37.65
CA GLY A 152 3.22 -22.90 -38.89
C GLY A 152 2.72 -21.49 -39.24
N ALA A 153 3.11 -20.44 -38.48
CA ALA A 153 2.89 -19.06 -38.89
C ALA A 153 4.15 -18.50 -39.62
#